data_e389b7594a1dada4a560e7fb70f274ae
#
_entry.id   e389b7594a1dada4a560e7fb70f274ae
#
_cell.length_a   1.000
_cell.length_b   1.000
_cell.length_c   1.000
_cell.angle_alpha   90.00
_cell.angle_beta   90.00
_cell.angle_gamma   90.00
#
_symmetry.space_group_name_H-M   'P 1'
#
loop_
_entity.id
_entity.type
_entity.pdbx_description
1 polymer ?
#
loop_
_entity_poly.entity_id
_entity_poly.type
_entity_poly.pdbx_seq_one_letter_code
_entity_poly.pdbx_strand_id
1 'polypeptide(L)'
;MMTAALSDTEARFRADPSAALGRPTVTATLANGRARLSAGPFNWDADLPTAIGGGNLAPSPTAYLLGALAGCGVAFLNDTLAPQFGVRIDGITAIARCSTDLRGLLGIDDASPELGDLTLDIQITTPDGADKTDPMLDAWRERCPIFLALLRPRTVSLTTRAA
;
A
#
# COMPACT_ATOMS: atom_id res chain seq x y z
N MET A 1 12.80 -21.12 4.03
CA MET A 1 13.88 -20.90 5.03
C MET A 1 14.16 -19.41 5.08
N MET A 2 14.07 -18.80 6.25
CA MET A 2 14.34 -17.37 6.46
C MET A 2 15.73 -16.99 5.94
N THR A 3 15.87 -15.87 5.22
CA THR A 3 17.18 -15.42 4.75
C THR A 3 18.05 -14.99 5.93
N ALA A 4 19.38 -15.13 5.83
CA ALA A 4 20.31 -14.68 6.89
C ALA A 4 20.07 -13.20 7.26
N ALA A 5 19.88 -12.34 6.25
CA ALA A 5 19.60 -10.90 6.45
C ALA A 5 18.31 -10.65 7.27
N LEU A 6 17.26 -11.43 7.07
CA LEU A 6 16.00 -11.28 7.82
C LEU A 6 16.17 -11.75 9.27
N SER A 7 16.88 -12.87 9.49
CA SER A 7 17.26 -13.35 10.83
C SER A 7 18.08 -12.34 11.62
N ASP A 8 19.11 -11.75 10.98
CA ASP A 8 19.97 -10.75 11.60
C ASP A 8 19.19 -9.48 11.97
N THR A 9 18.24 -9.09 11.09
CA THR A 9 17.36 -7.95 11.33
C THR A 9 16.44 -8.22 12.52
N GLU A 10 15.83 -9.41 12.61
CA GLU A 10 15.00 -9.78 13.75
C GLU A 10 15.80 -9.78 15.06
N ALA A 11 17.00 -10.36 15.07
CA ALA A 11 17.88 -10.37 16.25
C ALA A 11 18.21 -8.94 16.70
N ARG A 12 18.55 -8.06 15.76
CA ARG A 12 18.82 -6.64 16.03
C ARG A 12 17.62 -5.92 16.62
N PHE A 13 16.42 -6.09 16.06
CA PHE A 13 15.20 -5.43 16.55
C PHE A 13 14.73 -5.96 17.91
N ARG A 14 15.03 -7.23 18.23
CA ARG A 14 14.80 -7.79 19.57
C ARG A 14 15.76 -7.19 20.60
N ALA A 15 17.02 -7.01 20.22
CA ALA A 15 18.05 -6.42 21.10
C ALA A 15 17.83 -4.92 21.31
N ASP A 16 17.42 -4.22 20.26
CA ASP A 16 17.14 -2.77 20.30
C ASP A 16 15.83 -2.47 19.52
N PRO A 17 14.67 -2.42 20.20
CA PRO A 17 13.40 -2.08 19.56
C PRO A 17 13.38 -0.70 18.91
N SER A 18 14.23 0.24 19.35
CA SER A 18 14.28 1.58 18.77
C SER A 18 14.84 1.57 17.35
N ALA A 19 15.70 0.61 17.02
CA ALA A 19 16.23 0.41 15.68
C ALA A 19 15.17 0.00 14.64
N ALA A 20 13.99 -0.43 15.09
CA ALA A 20 12.86 -0.77 14.23
C ALA A 20 11.95 0.41 13.91
N LEU A 21 12.14 1.56 14.59
CA LEU A 21 11.26 2.73 14.42
C LEU A 21 11.63 3.49 13.14
N GLY A 22 10.62 3.79 12.31
CA GLY A 22 10.76 4.56 11.09
C GLY A 22 9.71 5.66 10.98
N ARG A 23 10.04 6.72 10.21
CA ARG A 23 9.13 7.82 9.87
C ARG A 23 9.14 8.04 8.36
N PRO A 24 8.54 7.13 7.58
CA PRO A 24 8.49 7.29 6.13
C PRO A 24 7.77 8.60 5.76
N THR A 25 8.34 9.32 4.81
CA THR A 25 7.82 10.61 4.35
C THR A 25 7.76 10.63 2.85
N VAL A 26 6.66 11.13 2.31
CA VAL A 26 6.50 11.45 0.89
C VAL A 26 6.21 12.94 0.78
N THR A 27 6.92 13.64 -0.09
CA THR A 27 6.66 15.03 -0.43
C THR A 27 6.01 15.09 -1.81
N ALA A 28 4.99 15.92 -1.97
CA ALA A 28 4.36 16.22 -3.25
C ALA A 28 4.45 17.72 -3.55
N THR A 29 4.84 18.08 -4.77
CA THR A 29 4.92 19.46 -5.24
C THR A 29 4.24 19.59 -6.59
N LEU A 30 3.69 20.77 -6.90
CA LEU A 30 3.15 21.04 -8.23
C LEU A 30 4.32 21.23 -9.21
N ALA A 31 4.36 20.43 -10.27
CA ALA A 31 5.33 20.54 -11.35
C ALA A 31 4.67 20.18 -12.69
N ASN A 32 4.78 21.07 -13.67
CA ASN A 32 4.23 20.85 -15.02
C ASN A 32 2.74 20.47 -15.01
N GLY A 33 1.94 21.11 -14.15
CA GLY A 33 0.48 20.91 -14.07
C GLY A 33 0.03 19.63 -13.36
N ARG A 34 0.94 18.88 -12.71
CA ARG A 34 0.63 17.64 -11.97
C ARG A 34 1.42 17.55 -10.67
N ALA A 35 1.10 16.58 -9.83
CA ALA A 35 1.83 16.35 -8.60
C ALA A 35 3.11 15.55 -8.90
N ARG A 36 4.27 16.11 -8.55
CA ARG A 36 5.56 15.42 -8.52
C ARG A 36 5.80 14.94 -7.10
N LEU A 37 5.95 13.63 -6.92
CA LEU A 37 6.18 13.00 -5.64
C LEU A 37 7.62 12.54 -5.49
N SER A 38 8.12 12.56 -4.24
CA SER A 38 9.44 12.05 -3.90
C SER A 38 9.43 11.33 -2.54
N ALA A 39 10.17 10.22 -2.47
CA ALA A 39 10.43 9.48 -1.23
C ALA A 39 11.84 8.88 -1.30
N GLY A 40 12.79 9.39 -0.50
CA GLY A 40 14.20 9.01 -0.58
C GLY A 40 14.74 9.19 -2.01
N PRO A 41 15.31 8.14 -2.64
CA PRO A 41 15.84 8.23 -3.99
C PRO A 41 14.77 8.13 -5.10
N PHE A 42 13.52 7.83 -4.76
CA PHE A 42 12.45 7.57 -5.71
C PHE A 42 11.66 8.83 -6.03
N ASN A 43 11.32 9.00 -7.31
CA ASN A 43 10.46 10.06 -7.80
C ASN A 43 9.44 9.49 -8.77
N TRP A 44 8.20 10.02 -8.72
CA TRP A 44 7.11 9.65 -9.61
C TRP A 44 6.11 10.79 -9.72
N ASP A 45 5.22 10.71 -10.71
CA ASP A 45 4.17 11.70 -10.91
C ASP A 45 2.80 11.10 -10.56
N ALA A 46 1.86 11.93 -10.12
CA ALA A 46 0.44 11.62 -10.04
C ALA A 46 -0.36 12.69 -10.76
N ASP A 47 -1.42 12.27 -11.45
CA ASP A 47 -2.29 13.15 -12.20
C ASP A 47 -3.76 12.73 -12.04
N LEU A 48 -4.67 13.63 -12.30
CA LEU A 48 -6.09 13.32 -12.28
C LEU A 48 -6.58 12.94 -13.69
N PRO A 49 -7.70 12.18 -13.79
CA PRO A 49 -8.39 11.98 -15.05
C PRO A 49 -8.83 13.30 -15.68
N THR A 50 -8.90 13.34 -17.00
CA THR A 50 -9.34 14.56 -17.74
C THR A 50 -10.74 15.00 -17.37
N ALA A 51 -11.63 14.07 -17.05
CA ALA A 51 -13.02 14.36 -16.64
C ALA A 51 -13.13 15.23 -15.36
N ILE A 52 -12.08 15.29 -14.55
CA ILE A 52 -12.02 16.09 -13.31
C ILE A 52 -10.86 17.09 -13.33
N GLY A 53 -10.43 17.51 -14.52
CA GLY A 53 -9.48 18.61 -14.71
C GLY A 53 -8.01 18.23 -14.80
N GLY A 54 -7.66 16.96 -14.76
CA GLY A 54 -6.27 16.49 -14.95
C GLY A 54 -5.89 16.28 -16.42
N GLY A 55 -4.64 15.94 -16.66
CA GLY A 55 -4.11 15.59 -17.97
C GLY A 55 -4.10 14.09 -18.27
N ASN A 56 -4.36 13.24 -17.26
CA ASN A 56 -4.27 11.78 -17.33
C ASN A 56 -2.88 11.31 -17.85
N LEU A 57 -1.80 11.99 -17.43
CA LEU A 57 -0.43 11.72 -17.86
C LEU A 57 0.36 10.86 -16.87
N ALA A 58 -0.25 10.52 -15.73
CA ALA A 58 0.31 9.63 -14.71
C ALA A 58 -0.84 8.91 -13.97
N PRO A 59 -0.55 7.84 -13.22
CA PRO A 59 -1.57 7.20 -12.39
C PRO A 59 -2.21 8.18 -11.41
N SER A 60 -3.52 8.00 -11.16
CA SER A 60 -4.24 8.84 -10.20
C SER A 60 -3.82 8.55 -8.76
N PRO A 61 -4.03 9.48 -7.80
CA PRO A 61 -3.83 9.21 -6.38
C PRO A 61 -4.58 7.97 -5.88
N THR A 62 -5.79 7.72 -6.38
CA THR A 62 -6.55 6.50 -6.10
C THR A 62 -5.82 5.24 -6.61
N ALA A 63 -5.25 5.29 -7.81
CA ALA A 63 -4.46 4.16 -8.33
C ALA A 63 -3.22 3.89 -7.46
N TYR A 64 -2.58 4.92 -6.90
CA TYR A 64 -1.47 4.75 -5.96
C TYR A 64 -1.92 4.14 -4.62
N LEU A 65 -3.09 4.52 -4.11
CA LEU A 65 -3.65 3.91 -2.90
C LEU A 65 -3.92 2.41 -3.11
N LEU A 66 -4.57 2.05 -4.21
CA LEU A 66 -4.82 0.65 -4.58
C LEU A 66 -3.51 -0.09 -4.86
N GLY A 67 -2.56 0.57 -5.52
CA GLY A 67 -1.22 0.04 -5.76
C GLY A 67 -0.43 -0.21 -4.48
N ALA A 68 -0.55 0.65 -3.47
CA ALA A 68 0.05 0.42 -2.17
C ALA A 68 -0.54 -0.80 -1.46
N LEU A 69 -1.87 -0.98 -1.53
CA LEU A 69 -2.56 -2.13 -0.94
C LEU A 69 -2.15 -3.44 -1.65
N ALA A 70 -2.25 -3.50 -2.97
CA ALA A 70 -1.87 -4.67 -3.76
C ALA A 70 -0.36 -4.96 -3.66
N GLY A 71 0.47 -3.92 -3.78
CA GLY A 71 1.92 -4.03 -3.67
C GLY A 71 2.38 -4.55 -2.30
N CYS A 72 1.75 -4.09 -1.21
CA CYS A 72 2.02 -4.64 0.12
C CYS A 72 1.58 -6.11 0.22
N GLY A 73 0.48 -6.50 -0.44
CA GLY A 73 0.06 -7.89 -0.57
C GLY A 73 1.17 -8.75 -1.19
N VAL A 74 1.75 -8.30 -2.30
CA VAL A 74 2.80 -9.07 -2.99
C VAL A 74 4.12 -9.04 -2.24
N ALA A 75 4.65 -7.85 -1.96
CA ALA A 75 6.00 -7.69 -1.43
C ALA A 75 6.13 -8.27 -0.01
N PHE A 76 5.19 -7.98 0.89
CA PHE A 76 5.27 -8.44 2.27
C PHE A 76 5.09 -9.96 2.38
N LEU A 77 4.20 -10.55 1.56
CA LEU A 77 4.07 -12.01 1.49
C LEU A 77 5.35 -12.65 0.96
N ASN A 78 5.87 -12.18 -0.18
CA ASN A 78 7.02 -12.79 -0.83
C ASN A 78 8.33 -12.60 -0.06
N ASP A 79 8.63 -11.36 0.35
CA ASP A 79 9.96 -11.00 0.85
C ASP A 79 10.13 -11.27 2.35
N THR A 80 9.02 -11.28 3.11
CA THR A 80 9.07 -11.40 4.57
C THR A 80 8.37 -12.66 5.07
N LEU A 81 7.09 -12.82 4.76
CA LEU A 81 6.29 -13.87 5.39
C LEU A 81 6.59 -15.26 4.82
N ALA A 82 6.72 -15.40 3.51
CA ALA A 82 7.03 -16.69 2.90
C ALA A 82 8.33 -17.29 3.44
N PRO A 83 9.44 -16.54 3.58
CA PRO A 83 10.63 -17.03 4.27
C PRO A 83 10.42 -17.37 5.76
N GLN A 84 9.60 -16.58 6.49
CA GLN A 84 9.32 -16.84 7.91
C GLN A 84 8.53 -18.13 8.12
N PHE A 85 7.56 -18.40 7.26
CA PHE A 85 6.69 -19.58 7.34
C PHE A 85 7.21 -20.77 6.55
N GLY A 86 8.35 -20.63 5.87
CA GLY A 86 8.94 -21.70 5.04
C GLY A 86 8.05 -22.08 3.86
N VAL A 87 7.31 -21.10 3.30
CA VAL A 87 6.49 -21.25 2.11
C VAL A 87 7.31 -20.90 0.88
N ARG A 88 7.21 -21.71 -0.18
CA ARG A 88 7.75 -21.39 -1.49
C ARG A 88 6.67 -20.73 -2.34
N ILE A 89 6.91 -19.52 -2.80
CA ILE A 89 6.03 -18.84 -3.74
C ILE A 89 6.60 -18.95 -5.15
N ASP A 90 5.86 -19.58 -6.05
CA ASP A 90 6.20 -19.70 -7.48
C ASP A 90 5.57 -18.54 -8.29
N GLY A 91 4.48 -17.95 -7.78
CA GLY A 91 3.82 -16.80 -8.36
C GLY A 91 2.84 -16.17 -7.37
N ILE A 92 2.65 -14.86 -7.48
CA ILE A 92 1.67 -14.13 -6.68
C ILE A 92 1.09 -12.97 -7.48
N THR A 93 -0.22 -12.84 -7.43
CA THR A 93 -0.96 -11.73 -8.03
C THR A 93 -1.89 -11.15 -6.99
N ALA A 94 -1.89 -9.83 -6.84
CA ALA A 94 -2.81 -9.11 -5.99
C ALA A 94 -3.57 -8.07 -6.79
N ILE A 95 -4.90 -8.04 -6.67
CA ILE A 95 -5.77 -7.10 -7.38
C ILE A 95 -6.60 -6.35 -6.34
N ALA A 96 -6.36 -5.04 -6.24
CA ALA A 96 -7.15 -4.14 -5.41
C ALA A 96 -8.14 -3.35 -6.28
N ARG A 97 -9.37 -3.18 -5.80
CA ARG A 97 -10.45 -2.45 -6.49
C ARG A 97 -11.21 -1.59 -5.49
N CYS A 98 -11.81 -0.52 -5.99
CA CYS A 98 -12.79 0.28 -5.26
C CYS A 98 -13.84 0.83 -6.23
N SER A 99 -14.98 1.25 -5.69
CA SER A 99 -15.93 2.11 -6.40
C SER A 99 -15.65 3.57 -6.09
N THR A 100 -15.96 4.47 -7.04
CA THR A 100 -15.82 5.93 -6.90
C THR A 100 -16.99 6.63 -7.60
N ASP A 101 -17.47 7.73 -7.01
CA ASP A 101 -18.38 8.64 -7.69
C ASP A 101 -17.67 9.99 -7.90
N LEU A 102 -17.31 10.29 -9.15
CA LEU A 102 -16.59 11.53 -9.49
C LEU A 102 -17.43 12.79 -9.25
N ARG A 103 -18.74 12.67 -9.17
CA ARG A 103 -19.63 13.80 -8.82
C ARG A 103 -19.30 14.33 -7.42
N GLY A 104 -18.98 13.44 -6.47
CA GLY A 104 -18.58 13.82 -5.12
C GLY A 104 -17.33 14.71 -5.10
N LEU A 105 -16.34 14.44 -5.97
CA LEU A 105 -15.16 15.29 -6.11
C LEU A 105 -15.46 16.67 -6.72
N LEU A 106 -16.51 16.77 -7.52
CA LEU A 106 -16.96 18.02 -8.15
C LEU A 106 -18.00 18.76 -7.32
N GLY A 107 -18.45 18.21 -6.18
CA GLY A 107 -19.50 18.80 -5.35
C GLY A 107 -20.85 18.83 -6.04
N ILE A 108 -21.16 17.87 -6.91
CA ILE A 108 -22.43 17.78 -7.63
C ILE A 108 -23.41 16.96 -6.81
N ASP A 109 -24.58 17.52 -6.57
CA ASP A 109 -25.62 16.93 -5.72
C ASP A 109 -25.07 16.55 -4.35
N ASP A 110 -25.65 15.54 -3.70
CA ASP A 110 -25.17 14.98 -2.43
C ASP A 110 -24.32 13.73 -2.65
N ALA A 111 -23.60 13.63 -3.80
CA ALA A 111 -22.77 12.48 -4.12
C ALA A 111 -21.57 12.37 -3.16
N SER A 112 -21.34 11.18 -2.59
CA SER A 112 -20.20 10.96 -1.69
C SER A 112 -18.88 10.96 -2.46
N PRO A 113 -17.85 11.69 -2.00
CA PRO A 113 -16.50 11.60 -2.53
C PRO A 113 -15.70 10.40 -1.98
N GLU A 114 -16.27 9.61 -1.07
CA GLU A 114 -15.61 8.50 -0.43
C GLU A 114 -15.36 7.35 -1.40
N LEU A 115 -14.29 6.59 -1.14
CA LEU A 115 -14.05 5.34 -1.84
C LEU A 115 -14.91 4.23 -1.23
N GLY A 116 -15.76 3.61 -2.06
CA GLY A 116 -16.61 2.48 -1.66
C GLY A 116 -16.05 1.12 -2.12
N ASP A 117 -16.66 0.04 -1.64
CA ASP A 117 -16.43 -1.34 -2.09
C ASP A 117 -14.94 -1.72 -2.25
N LEU A 118 -14.12 -1.30 -1.29
CA LEU A 118 -12.69 -1.60 -1.32
C LEU A 118 -12.46 -3.10 -1.16
N THR A 119 -11.88 -3.74 -2.17
CA THR A 119 -11.59 -5.17 -2.19
C THR A 119 -10.13 -5.43 -2.52
N LEU A 120 -9.60 -6.53 -1.97
CA LEU A 120 -8.28 -7.07 -2.31
C LEU A 120 -8.41 -8.57 -2.55
N ASP A 121 -8.01 -9.01 -3.73
CA ASP A 121 -7.91 -10.42 -4.12
C ASP A 121 -6.44 -10.79 -4.28
N ILE A 122 -5.97 -11.80 -3.54
CA ILE A 122 -4.59 -12.29 -3.61
C ILE A 122 -4.62 -13.75 -4.04
N GLN A 123 -3.95 -14.05 -5.14
CA GLN A 123 -3.76 -15.40 -5.66
C GLN A 123 -2.30 -15.79 -5.54
N ILE A 124 -2.03 -16.93 -4.92
CA ILE A 124 -0.68 -17.46 -4.71
C ILE A 124 -0.56 -18.80 -5.42
N THR A 125 0.47 -18.94 -6.24
CA THR A 125 0.90 -20.19 -6.81
C THR A 125 2.04 -20.74 -5.96
N THR A 126 1.83 -21.90 -5.34
CA THR A 126 2.78 -22.54 -4.44
C THR A 126 2.61 -24.06 -4.48
N PRO A 127 3.69 -24.84 -4.30
CA PRO A 127 3.60 -26.28 -4.09
C PRO A 127 3.29 -26.66 -2.63
N ASP A 128 3.33 -25.69 -1.69
CA ASP A 128 3.08 -25.93 -0.27
C ASP A 128 1.58 -26.01 0.03
N GLY A 129 1.20 -26.80 1.03
CA GLY A 129 -0.18 -26.99 1.43
C GLY A 129 -0.75 -25.88 2.31
N ALA A 130 -2.07 -25.95 2.56
CA ALA A 130 -2.81 -25.00 3.39
C ALA A 130 -2.27 -24.91 4.83
N ASP A 131 -1.72 -25.97 5.36
CA ASP A 131 -1.09 -26.05 6.68
C ASP A 131 0.02 -25.02 6.89
N LYS A 132 0.69 -24.60 5.81
CA LYS A 132 1.70 -23.53 5.83
C LYS A 132 1.18 -22.19 5.29
N THR A 133 0.36 -22.23 4.25
CA THR A 133 -0.09 -21.01 3.59
C THR A 133 -1.14 -20.24 4.42
N ASP A 134 -2.05 -20.92 5.10
CA ASP A 134 -3.09 -20.27 5.90
C ASP A 134 -2.51 -19.47 7.07
N PRO A 135 -1.58 -20.00 7.89
CA PRO A 135 -0.93 -19.21 8.94
C PRO A 135 -0.14 -18.02 8.39
N MET A 136 0.47 -18.15 7.21
CA MET A 136 1.15 -17.04 6.53
C MET A 136 0.18 -15.93 6.13
N LEU A 137 -0.98 -16.29 5.56
CA LEU A 137 -2.02 -15.33 5.17
C LEU A 137 -2.66 -14.66 6.38
N ASP A 138 -2.86 -15.38 7.47
CA ASP A 138 -3.35 -14.80 8.74
C ASP A 138 -2.34 -13.79 9.31
N ALA A 139 -1.06 -14.13 9.31
CA ALA A 139 0.01 -13.22 9.71
C ALA A 139 0.04 -11.96 8.82
N TRP A 140 -0.24 -12.09 7.52
CA TRP A 140 -0.35 -10.94 6.63
C TRP A 140 -1.52 -10.02 7.02
N ARG A 141 -2.71 -10.58 7.28
CA ARG A 141 -3.88 -9.81 7.73
C ARG A 141 -3.62 -9.04 9.01
N GLU A 142 -2.87 -9.62 9.92
CA GLU A 142 -2.55 -9.03 11.22
C GLU A 142 -1.43 -7.99 11.19
N ARG A 143 -0.55 -8.04 10.18
CA ARG A 143 0.71 -7.27 10.19
C ARG A 143 0.88 -6.32 9.00
N CYS A 144 0.10 -6.44 7.92
CA CYS A 144 0.23 -5.53 6.78
C CYS A 144 -0.20 -4.11 7.18
N PRO A 145 0.73 -3.14 7.22
CA PRO A 145 0.42 -1.80 7.72
C PRO A 145 -0.58 -1.07 6.83
N ILE A 146 -0.53 -1.28 5.51
CA ILE A 146 -1.45 -0.65 4.54
C ILE A 146 -2.86 -1.20 4.71
N PHE A 147 -3.00 -2.53 4.78
CA PHE A 147 -4.30 -3.17 5.03
C PHE A 147 -4.91 -2.70 6.35
N LEU A 148 -4.13 -2.70 7.43
CA LEU A 148 -4.59 -2.26 8.75
C LEU A 148 -4.95 -0.76 8.80
N ALA A 149 -4.24 0.09 8.04
CA ALA A 149 -4.55 1.51 7.97
C ALA A 149 -5.89 1.79 7.27
N LEU A 150 -6.25 0.97 6.26
CA LEU A 150 -7.54 1.06 5.57
C LEU A 150 -8.68 0.41 6.36
N LEU A 151 -8.39 -0.66 7.08
CA LEU A 151 -9.39 -1.38 7.87
C LEU A 151 -9.80 -0.64 9.16
N ARG A 152 -8.90 0.14 9.74
CA ARG A 152 -9.10 0.84 11.01
C ARG A 152 -8.96 2.34 10.81
N PRO A 153 -9.99 3.15 11.14
CA PRO A 153 -9.90 4.60 11.05
C PRO A 153 -8.65 5.14 11.77
N ARG A 154 -7.93 6.03 11.11
CA ARG A 154 -6.75 6.72 11.66
C ARG A 154 -6.99 8.21 11.63
N THR A 155 -6.53 8.90 12.67
CA THR A 155 -6.56 10.36 12.69
C THR A 155 -5.48 10.89 11.73
N VAL A 156 -5.89 11.71 10.77
CA VAL A 156 -5.00 12.45 9.89
C VAL A 156 -4.98 13.89 10.38
N SER A 157 -3.82 14.37 10.81
CA SER A 157 -3.65 15.79 11.17
C SER A 157 -3.41 16.61 9.90
N LEU A 158 -4.26 17.62 9.66
CA LEU A 158 -4.11 18.55 8.54
C LEU A 158 -3.64 19.90 9.05
N THR A 159 -2.53 20.42 8.46
CA THR A 159 -2.09 21.79 8.65
C THR A 159 -1.99 22.47 7.29
N THR A 160 -2.64 23.62 7.13
CA THR A 160 -2.62 24.40 5.90
C THR A 160 -2.04 25.78 6.17
N ARG A 161 -1.26 26.31 5.23
CA ARG A 161 -0.72 27.67 5.25
C ARG A 161 -0.86 28.25 3.85
N ALA A 162 -1.43 29.45 3.74
CA ALA A 162 -1.30 30.28 2.55
C ALA A 162 -0.06 31.16 2.71
N ALA A 163 0.73 31.28 1.66
CA ALA A 163 1.88 32.20 1.58
C ALA A 163 1.56 33.38 0.68
#